data_6ac0737e29be11d9540ddadcc4bd4aef
#
_entry.id   6ac0737e29be11d9540ddadcc4bd4aef
#
_cell.length_a   1.000
_cell.length_b   1.000
_cell.length_c   1.000
_cell.angle_alpha   90.00
_cell.angle_beta   90.00
_cell.angle_gamma   90.00
#
_symmetry.space_group_name_H-M   'P 1'
#
loop_
_entity.id
_entity.type
_entity.pdbx_description
1 polymer ?
#
loop_
_entity_poly.entity_id
_entity_poly.type
_entity_poly.pdbx_seq_one_letter_code
_entity_poly.pdbx_strand_id
1 'polypeptide(L)'
;VGVLFRFYRYREPPRPSRQPEAHFQAARFSAAFTRSVTGSLASALNICAFILFFTVTIRMLTLSGLLTGLARLLARLCAPLGLSQVWAERLLTGVLEVSSGVSSLTGGALSGRLSMAAFMLGWAGLSVHCQVLAFLGDSGLSMGTYLWGKLLHGLLSAALLGLLTRLFPLDAPVSSYLAEQTETLAALDLHQALTISSVSAW
;
A
#
# COMPACT_ATOMS: atom_id res chain seq x y z
N VAL A 1 -12.26 9.42 -7.53
CA VAL A 1 -11.87 10.32 -6.43
C VAL A 1 -11.61 11.73 -6.95
N GLY A 2 -10.77 11.93 -7.99
CA GLY A 2 -10.47 13.28 -8.53
C GLY A 2 -11.71 14.07 -8.94
N VAL A 3 -12.72 13.43 -9.55
CA VAL A 3 -13.99 14.09 -9.91
C VAL A 3 -14.75 14.57 -8.68
N LEU A 4 -14.74 13.82 -7.59
CA LEU A 4 -15.40 14.22 -6.33
C LEU A 4 -14.69 15.42 -5.68
N PHE A 5 -13.37 15.47 -5.75
CA PHE A 5 -12.60 16.60 -5.21
C PHE A 5 -12.66 17.85 -6.09
N ARG A 6 -13.11 17.76 -7.33
CA ARG A 6 -13.33 18.92 -8.21
C ARG A 6 -14.29 19.95 -7.60
N PHE A 7 -15.23 19.49 -6.79
CA PHE A 7 -16.21 20.37 -6.13
C PHE A 7 -15.74 20.87 -4.76
N TYR A 8 -14.59 20.38 -4.27
CA TYR A 8 -14.02 20.86 -3.02
C TYR A 8 -13.32 22.20 -3.27
N ARG A 9 -13.92 23.29 -2.80
CA ARG A 9 -13.33 24.63 -2.85
C ARG A 9 -12.24 24.72 -1.80
N TYR A 10 -11.00 24.43 -2.17
CA TYR A 10 -9.83 24.72 -1.36
C TYR A 10 -9.59 26.24 -1.37
N ARG A 11 -9.62 26.87 -0.20
CA ARG A 11 -9.22 28.25 -0.04
C ARG A 11 -7.68 28.25 -0.03
N GLU A 12 -7.07 28.58 -1.16
CA GLU A 12 -5.61 28.70 -1.24
C GLU A 12 -5.14 29.66 -0.16
N PRO A 13 -4.17 29.28 0.70
CA PRO A 13 -3.45 30.24 1.52
C PRO A 13 -2.72 31.24 0.58
N PRO A 14 -2.50 32.48 1.01
CA PRO A 14 -1.80 33.47 0.18
C PRO A 14 -0.46 32.87 -0.24
N ARG A 15 -0.20 32.83 -1.55
CA ARG A 15 1.05 32.32 -2.10
C ARG A 15 2.19 33.10 -1.48
N PRO A 16 3.21 32.44 -0.88
CA PRO A 16 4.41 33.13 -0.47
C PRO A 16 5.00 33.86 -1.70
N SER A 17 5.43 35.09 -1.52
CA SER A 17 6.04 35.93 -2.56
C SER A 17 7.05 35.11 -3.34
N ARG A 18 6.96 35.20 -4.68
CA ARG A 18 7.86 34.54 -5.64
C ARG A 18 9.30 34.55 -5.10
N GLN A 19 9.83 33.38 -4.79
CA GLN A 19 11.29 33.26 -4.60
C GLN A 19 11.96 33.67 -5.91
N PRO A 20 13.11 34.36 -5.85
CA PRO A 20 13.84 34.75 -7.06
C PRO A 20 14.07 33.52 -7.92
N GLU A 21 13.87 33.65 -9.23
CA GLU A 21 14.05 32.60 -10.21
C GLU A 21 15.39 31.91 -9.98
N ALA A 22 15.33 30.65 -9.58
CA ALA A 22 16.53 29.83 -9.48
C ALA A 22 17.11 29.74 -10.88
N HIS A 23 18.28 30.42 -11.11
CA HIS A 23 19.04 30.30 -12.36
C HIS A 23 19.24 28.83 -12.66
N PHE A 24 18.63 28.36 -13.74
CA PHE A 24 18.74 26.98 -14.21
C PHE A 24 20.18 26.78 -14.69
N GLN A 25 21.08 26.43 -13.78
CA GLN A 25 22.39 25.94 -14.16
C GLN A 25 22.22 24.55 -14.73
N ALA A 26 22.50 24.41 -16.03
CA ALA A 26 22.54 23.10 -16.68
C ALA A 26 23.53 22.20 -15.91
N ALA A 27 23.03 21.37 -15.01
CA ALA A 27 23.84 20.41 -14.29
C ALA A 27 24.48 19.46 -15.32
N ARG A 28 25.79 19.24 -15.24
CA ARG A 28 26.47 18.24 -16.09
C ARG A 28 25.74 16.94 -15.94
N PHE A 29 25.44 16.27 -17.05
CA PHE A 29 24.66 15.01 -17.07
C PHE A 29 25.13 14.00 -16.02
N SER A 30 26.47 13.82 -15.90
CA SER A 30 27.06 12.91 -14.90
C SER A 30 26.68 13.28 -13.45
N ALA A 31 26.69 14.56 -13.10
CA ALA A 31 26.32 15.02 -11.76
C ALA A 31 24.81 14.86 -11.50
N ALA A 32 23.96 15.14 -12.49
CA ALA A 32 22.52 14.91 -12.39
C ALA A 32 22.20 13.43 -12.24
N PHE A 33 22.84 12.58 -13.05
CA PHE A 33 22.68 11.12 -12.98
C PHE A 33 23.10 10.58 -11.62
N THR A 34 24.31 10.92 -11.13
CA THR A 34 24.79 10.47 -9.82
C THR A 34 23.86 10.90 -8.69
N ARG A 35 23.38 12.16 -8.73
CA ARG A 35 22.43 12.67 -7.73
C ARG A 35 21.10 11.93 -7.78
N SER A 36 20.60 11.59 -8.96
CA SER A 36 19.37 10.83 -9.13
C SER A 36 19.51 9.41 -8.58
N VAL A 37 20.62 8.72 -8.89
CA VAL A 37 20.88 7.35 -8.39
C VAL A 37 21.01 7.35 -6.87
N THR A 38 21.82 8.25 -6.28
CA THR A 38 21.99 8.32 -4.83
C THR A 38 20.69 8.73 -4.11
N GLY A 39 19.93 9.67 -4.68
CA GLY A 39 18.62 10.06 -4.16
C GLY A 39 17.60 8.94 -4.22
N SER A 40 17.58 8.15 -5.28
CA SER A 40 16.71 6.98 -5.42
C SER A 40 17.05 5.91 -4.39
N LEU A 41 18.36 5.64 -4.16
CA LEU A 41 18.80 4.70 -3.15
C LEU A 41 18.38 5.14 -1.74
N ALA A 42 18.59 6.41 -1.40
CA ALA A 42 18.14 6.95 -0.11
C ALA A 42 16.63 6.82 0.08
N SER A 43 15.84 7.10 -0.96
CA SER A 43 14.38 6.91 -0.93
C SER A 43 14.00 5.45 -0.75
N ALA A 44 14.65 4.52 -1.44
CA ALA A 44 14.40 3.09 -1.30
C ALA A 44 14.72 2.60 0.13
N LEU A 45 15.85 3.01 0.70
CA LEU A 45 16.22 2.67 2.07
C LEU A 45 15.21 3.23 3.10
N ASN A 46 14.72 4.45 2.88
CA ASN A 46 13.69 5.04 3.72
C ASN A 46 12.38 4.23 3.68
N ILE A 47 11.94 3.81 2.49
CA ILE A 47 10.77 2.93 2.33
C ILE A 47 10.98 1.60 3.08
N CYS A 48 12.12 0.95 2.91
CA CYS A 48 12.45 -0.28 3.62
C CYS A 48 12.43 -0.08 5.14
N ALA A 49 12.97 1.03 5.66
CA ALA A 49 12.99 1.34 7.08
C ALA A 49 11.56 1.45 7.64
N PHE A 50 10.65 2.14 6.96
CA PHE A 50 9.24 2.23 7.38
C PHE A 50 8.54 0.86 7.36
N ILE A 51 8.74 0.07 6.30
CA ILE A 51 8.17 -1.29 6.22
C ILE A 51 8.66 -2.14 7.40
N LEU A 52 9.96 -2.15 7.66
CA LEU A 52 10.54 -2.90 8.77
C LEU A 52 10.00 -2.42 10.12
N PHE A 53 9.98 -1.11 10.36
CA PHE A 53 9.45 -0.53 11.59
C PHE A 53 7.99 -0.95 11.83
N PHE A 54 7.13 -0.81 10.83
CA PHE A 54 5.72 -1.17 10.97
C PHE A 54 5.51 -2.68 11.07
N THR A 55 6.29 -3.49 10.37
CA THR A 55 6.24 -4.96 10.47
C THR A 55 6.61 -5.42 11.90
N VAL A 56 7.67 -4.87 12.47
CA VAL A 56 8.05 -5.15 13.86
C VAL A 56 6.97 -4.67 14.83
N THR A 57 6.43 -3.47 14.63
CA THR A 57 5.34 -2.91 15.44
C THR A 57 4.10 -3.82 15.40
N ILE A 58 3.66 -4.25 14.22
CA ILE A 58 2.55 -5.20 14.06
C ILE A 58 2.83 -6.49 14.82
N ARG A 59 4.04 -7.02 14.72
CA ARG A 59 4.43 -8.23 15.45
C ARG A 59 4.35 -8.05 16.97
N MET A 60 4.82 -6.91 17.48
CA MET A 60 4.72 -6.57 18.91
C MET A 60 3.26 -6.41 19.36
N LEU A 61 2.43 -5.74 18.57
CA LEU A 61 1.00 -5.60 18.85
C LEU A 61 0.26 -6.93 18.84
N THR A 62 0.66 -7.86 17.97
CA THR A 62 0.11 -9.22 17.92
C THR A 62 0.53 -10.02 19.15
N LEU A 63 1.81 -10.02 19.50
CA LEU A 63 2.34 -10.76 20.64
C LEU A 63 1.80 -10.25 21.99
N SER A 64 1.56 -8.95 22.11
CA SER A 64 0.93 -8.35 23.29
C SER A 64 -0.58 -8.63 23.39
N GLY A 65 -1.19 -9.20 22.35
CA GLY A 65 -2.65 -9.39 22.27
C GLY A 65 -3.44 -8.12 21.98
N LEU A 66 -2.78 -6.97 21.85
CA LEU A 66 -3.45 -5.68 21.62
C LEU A 66 -4.12 -5.64 20.23
N LEU A 67 -3.43 -6.13 19.19
CA LEU A 67 -3.99 -6.21 17.83
C LEU A 67 -5.23 -7.10 17.81
N THR A 68 -5.16 -8.27 18.45
CA THR A 68 -6.28 -9.23 18.57
C THR A 68 -7.44 -8.63 19.38
N GLY A 69 -7.14 -7.87 20.44
CA GLY A 69 -8.15 -7.13 21.21
C GLY A 69 -8.88 -6.09 20.38
N LEU A 70 -8.16 -5.27 19.64
CA LEU A 70 -8.72 -4.27 18.71
C LEU A 70 -9.53 -4.93 17.60
N ALA A 71 -9.03 -6.03 17.02
CA ALA A 71 -9.75 -6.80 15.99
C ALA A 71 -11.07 -7.37 16.50
N ARG A 72 -11.09 -7.88 17.74
CA ARG A 72 -12.31 -8.36 18.39
C ARG A 72 -13.33 -7.24 18.58
N LEU A 73 -12.87 -6.08 19.01
CA LEU A 73 -13.73 -4.89 19.14
C LEU A 73 -14.29 -4.47 17.77
N LEU A 74 -13.44 -4.38 16.77
CA LEU A 74 -13.84 -4.02 15.40
C LEU A 74 -14.83 -5.04 14.82
N ALA A 75 -14.58 -6.34 15.00
CA ALA A 75 -15.49 -7.40 14.54
C ALA A 75 -16.87 -7.29 15.22
N ARG A 76 -16.93 -6.95 16.50
CA ARG A 76 -18.20 -6.72 17.20
C ARG A 76 -18.95 -5.50 16.67
N LEU A 77 -18.26 -4.38 16.44
CA LEU A 77 -18.86 -3.17 15.87
C LEU A 77 -19.35 -3.38 14.44
N CYS A 78 -18.62 -4.16 13.64
CA CYS A 78 -18.95 -4.47 12.26
C CYS A 78 -19.66 -5.82 12.09
N ALA A 79 -20.20 -6.41 13.16
CA ALA A 79 -20.95 -7.67 13.08
C ALA A 79 -22.09 -7.64 12.06
N PRO A 80 -22.89 -6.55 11.93
CA PRO A 80 -23.95 -6.49 10.91
C PRO A 80 -23.41 -6.52 9.48
N LEU A 81 -22.14 -6.19 9.26
CA LEU A 81 -21.46 -6.28 7.96
C LEU A 81 -20.82 -7.65 7.71
N GLY A 82 -20.92 -8.59 8.66
CA GLY A 82 -20.36 -9.93 8.53
C GLY A 82 -18.82 -9.98 8.69
N LEU A 83 -18.19 -8.95 9.28
CA LEU A 83 -16.75 -8.93 9.48
C LEU A 83 -16.34 -9.86 10.64
N SER A 84 -15.69 -10.99 10.32
CA SER A 84 -15.15 -11.88 11.35
C SER A 84 -13.88 -11.32 12.00
N GLN A 85 -13.51 -11.83 13.18
CA GLN A 85 -12.30 -11.39 13.88
C GLN A 85 -11.04 -11.56 13.03
N VAL A 86 -10.91 -12.67 12.30
CA VAL A 86 -9.76 -12.94 11.42
C VAL A 86 -9.65 -11.88 10.33
N TRP A 87 -10.76 -11.51 9.71
CA TRP A 87 -10.79 -10.45 8.70
C TRP A 87 -10.50 -9.06 9.29
N ALA A 88 -10.94 -8.82 10.52
CA ALA A 88 -10.62 -7.58 11.24
C ALA A 88 -9.12 -7.48 11.58
N GLU A 89 -8.46 -8.57 11.98
CA GLU A 89 -7.01 -8.62 12.21
C GLU A 89 -6.22 -8.30 10.93
N ARG A 90 -6.62 -8.91 9.81
CA ARG A 90 -6.03 -8.64 8.49
C ARG A 90 -6.22 -7.20 8.07
N LEU A 91 -7.43 -6.66 8.25
CA LEU A 91 -7.74 -5.27 7.95
C LEU A 91 -6.87 -4.30 8.77
N LEU A 92 -6.77 -4.51 10.07
CA LEU A 92 -5.93 -3.69 10.95
C LEU A 92 -4.45 -3.76 10.54
N THR A 93 -3.96 -4.97 10.21
CA THR A 93 -2.61 -5.15 9.68
C THR A 93 -2.39 -4.33 8.42
N GLY A 94 -3.31 -4.41 7.45
CA GLY A 94 -3.21 -3.65 6.19
C GLY A 94 -3.40 -2.14 6.35
N VAL A 95 -4.17 -1.71 7.35
CA VAL A 95 -4.30 -0.28 7.72
C VAL A 95 -2.99 0.26 8.27
N LEU A 96 -2.21 -0.56 8.97
CA LEU A 96 -0.89 -0.18 9.50
C LEU A 96 0.18 -0.29 8.42
N GLU A 97 0.27 -1.45 7.73
CA GLU A 97 1.28 -1.71 6.71
C GLU A 97 0.68 -2.57 5.57
N VAL A 98 0.67 -2.01 4.38
CA VAL A 98 -0.05 -2.55 3.24
C VAL A 98 0.50 -3.90 2.77
N SER A 99 1.82 -4.08 2.74
CA SER A 99 2.45 -5.31 2.23
C SER A 99 2.15 -6.50 3.16
N SER A 100 2.29 -6.31 4.47
CA SER A 100 1.92 -7.30 5.49
C SER A 100 0.43 -7.61 5.49
N GLY A 101 -0.41 -6.58 5.29
CA GLY A 101 -1.86 -6.74 5.19
C GLY A 101 -2.26 -7.59 3.99
N VAL A 102 -1.78 -7.24 2.79
CA VAL A 102 -2.12 -7.96 1.56
C VAL A 102 -1.59 -9.40 1.60
N SER A 103 -0.37 -9.62 2.08
CA SER A 103 0.21 -10.97 2.21
C SER A 103 -0.53 -11.85 3.23
N SER A 104 -1.24 -11.25 4.19
CA SER A 104 -2.06 -11.99 5.17
C SER A 104 -3.39 -12.50 4.62
N LEU A 105 -3.80 -12.08 3.41
CA LEU A 105 -5.11 -12.42 2.81
C LEU A 105 -5.13 -13.86 2.24
N THR A 106 -5.16 -14.83 3.13
CA THR A 106 -5.22 -16.26 2.79
C THR A 106 -6.58 -16.85 3.16
N GLY A 107 -7.03 -17.88 2.43
CA GLY A 107 -8.32 -18.55 2.68
C GLY A 107 -9.55 -17.66 2.40
N GLY A 108 -10.73 -18.25 2.53
CA GLY A 108 -12.01 -17.57 2.25
C GLY A 108 -12.28 -17.36 0.76
N ALA A 109 -13.40 -16.71 0.45
CA ALA A 109 -13.80 -16.43 -0.94
C ALA A 109 -12.82 -15.47 -1.63
N LEU A 110 -12.47 -15.75 -2.88
CA LEU A 110 -11.57 -14.93 -3.68
C LEU A 110 -12.07 -13.48 -3.80
N SER A 111 -13.37 -13.28 -4.00
CA SER A 111 -13.98 -11.96 -4.07
C SER A 111 -13.75 -11.10 -2.83
N GLY A 112 -13.88 -11.71 -1.64
CA GLY A 112 -13.60 -11.04 -0.36
C GLY A 112 -12.13 -10.65 -0.21
N ARG A 113 -11.21 -11.55 -0.58
CA ARG A 113 -9.76 -11.27 -0.58
C ARG A 113 -9.40 -10.12 -1.53
N LEU A 114 -9.93 -10.15 -2.74
CA LEU A 114 -9.69 -9.11 -3.74
C LEU A 114 -10.24 -7.75 -3.31
N SER A 115 -11.46 -7.70 -2.76
CA SER A 115 -12.05 -6.47 -2.25
C SER A 115 -11.24 -5.89 -1.08
N MET A 116 -10.80 -6.75 -0.15
CA MET A 116 -9.96 -6.33 0.97
C MET A 116 -8.58 -5.84 0.49
N ALA A 117 -7.95 -6.54 -0.45
CA ALA A 117 -6.70 -6.11 -1.06
C ALA A 117 -6.86 -4.76 -1.76
N ALA A 118 -7.94 -4.57 -2.53
CA ALA A 118 -8.23 -3.30 -3.19
C ALA A 118 -8.40 -2.14 -2.18
N PHE A 119 -9.05 -2.41 -1.05
CA PHE A 119 -9.12 -1.42 0.04
C PHE A 119 -7.72 -1.07 0.56
N MET A 120 -6.92 -2.08 0.94
CA MET A 120 -5.59 -1.88 1.53
C MET A 120 -4.66 -1.14 0.57
N LEU A 121 -4.65 -1.50 -0.71
CA LEU A 121 -3.86 -0.83 -1.74
C LEU A 121 -4.34 0.60 -1.99
N GLY A 122 -5.64 0.81 -2.01
CA GLY A 122 -6.23 2.15 -2.14
C GLY A 122 -5.93 3.06 -0.94
N TRP A 123 -6.00 2.52 0.27
CA TRP A 123 -5.62 3.20 1.51
C TRP A 123 -4.11 3.43 1.60
N ALA A 124 -3.31 2.46 1.22
CA ALA A 124 -1.83 2.42 1.21
C ALA A 124 -1.15 2.16 2.56
N GLY A 125 -1.88 2.08 3.67
CA GLY A 125 -1.31 1.85 5.01
C GLY A 125 -0.68 3.07 5.66
N LEU A 126 -0.64 3.06 6.99
CA LEU A 126 -0.06 4.14 7.79
C LEU A 126 1.44 4.33 7.52
N SER A 127 2.17 3.24 7.23
CA SER A 127 3.59 3.28 6.86
C SER A 127 3.85 4.19 5.66
N VAL A 128 3.03 4.08 4.61
CA VAL A 128 3.13 4.95 3.43
C VAL A 128 2.69 6.39 3.74
N HIS A 129 1.67 6.57 4.59
CA HIS A 129 1.26 7.91 5.00
C HIS A 129 2.36 8.65 5.76
N CYS A 130 3.10 7.97 6.64
CA CYS A 130 4.27 8.54 7.31
C CYS A 130 5.36 8.95 6.30
N GLN A 131 5.60 8.14 5.27
CA GLN A 131 6.54 8.47 4.20
C GLN A 131 6.09 9.72 3.42
N VAL A 132 4.82 9.77 3.04
CA VAL A 132 4.24 10.92 2.32
C VAL A 132 4.31 12.18 3.17
N LEU A 133 4.06 12.09 4.48
CA LEU A 133 4.19 13.22 5.42
C LEU A 133 5.62 13.79 5.43
N ALA A 134 6.63 12.93 5.39
CA ALA A 134 8.02 13.38 5.35
C ALA A 134 8.33 14.24 4.11
N PHE A 135 7.64 14.02 2.99
CA PHE A 135 7.79 14.84 1.78
C PHE A 135 6.86 16.04 1.75
N LEU A 136 5.70 15.99 2.40
CA LEU A 136 4.69 17.04 2.35
C LEU A 136 4.88 18.10 3.45
N GLY A 137 5.70 17.85 4.46
CA GLY A 137 5.79 18.69 5.67
C GLY A 137 5.94 20.18 5.39
N ASP A 138 6.70 20.55 4.36
CA ASP A 138 6.96 21.95 4.00
C ASP A 138 6.16 22.45 2.78
N SER A 139 5.27 21.63 2.22
CA SER A 139 4.55 21.94 0.97
C SER A 139 3.31 22.83 1.15
N GLY A 140 2.86 23.03 2.39
CA GLY A 140 1.59 23.72 2.68
C GLY A 140 0.32 22.94 2.28
N LEU A 141 0.44 21.72 1.82
CA LEU A 141 -0.69 20.86 1.44
C LEU A 141 -1.40 20.31 2.68
N SER A 142 -2.74 20.27 2.64
CA SER A 142 -3.56 19.76 3.74
C SER A 142 -3.47 18.24 3.84
N MET A 143 -2.86 17.74 4.91
CA MET A 143 -2.81 16.31 5.22
C MET A 143 -4.19 15.70 5.40
N GLY A 144 -5.14 16.42 5.99
CA GLY A 144 -6.51 15.95 6.16
C GLY A 144 -7.19 15.63 4.84
N THR A 145 -7.07 16.52 3.85
CA THR A 145 -7.62 16.32 2.50
C THR A 145 -6.99 15.09 1.83
N TYR A 146 -5.69 14.91 1.99
CA TYR A 146 -4.99 13.73 1.48
C TYR A 146 -5.51 12.43 2.12
N LEU A 147 -5.61 12.35 3.45
CA LEU A 147 -6.09 11.16 4.16
C LEU A 147 -7.53 10.82 3.80
N TRP A 148 -8.43 11.81 3.74
CA TRP A 148 -9.80 11.61 3.29
C TRP A 148 -9.86 11.11 1.84
N GLY A 149 -9.02 11.64 0.96
CA GLY A 149 -8.89 11.17 -0.42
C GLY A 149 -8.46 9.73 -0.51
N LYS A 150 -7.50 9.32 0.31
CA LYS A 150 -7.00 7.93 0.37
C LYS A 150 -8.05 6.98 0.94
N LEU A 151 -8.74 7.37 2.01
CA LEU A 151 -9.83 6.56 2.57
C LEU A 151 -10.94 6.34 1.55
N LEU A 152 -11.40 7.41 0.90
CA LEU A 152 -12.43 7.33 -0.12
C LEU A 152 -11.97 6.48 -1.32
N HIS A 153 -10.71 6.61 -1.73
CA HIS A 153 -10.13 5.78 -2.79
C HIS A 153 -10.14 4.29 -2.40
N GLY A 154 -9.71 3.94 -1.19
CA GLY A 154 -9.76 2.57 -0.70
C GLY A 154 -11.18 1.99 -0.67
N LEU A 155 -12.14 2.73 -0.14
CA LEU A 155 -13.55 2.31 -0.09
C LEU A 155 -14.16 2.11 -1.48
N LEU A 156 -13.93 3.05 -2.40
CA LEU A 156 -14.42 2.95 -3.78
C LEU A 156 -13.76 1.79 -4.54
N SER A 157 -12.47 1.58 -4.35
CA SER A 157 -11.75 0.46 -4.97
C SER A 157 -12.28 -0.89 -4.48
N ALA A 158 -12.52 -1.03 -3.17
CA ALA A 158 -13.10 -2.25 -2.60
C ALA A 158 -14.53 -2.50 -3.10
N ALA A 159 -15.36 -1.45 -3.12
CA ALA A 159 -16.74 -1.55 -3.59
C ALA A 159 -16.80 -1.90 -5.09
N LEU A 160 -15.98 -1.26 -5.91
CA LEU A 160 -15.92 -1.52 -7.35
C LEU A 160 -15.45 -2.95 -7.63
N LEU A 161 -14.37 -3.39 -6.97
CA LEU A 161 -13.87 -4.74 -7.18
C LEU A 161 -14.83 -5.81 -6.62
N GLY A 162 -15.48 -5.54 -5.49
CA GLY A 162 -16.53 -6.40 -4.95
C GLY A 162 -17.74 -6.52 -5.89
N LEU A 163 -18.10 -5.44 -6.57
CA LEU A 163 -19.16 -5.44 -7.60
C LEU A 163 -18.72 -6.21 -8.84
N LEU A 164 -17.50 -5.94 -9.35
CA LEU A 164 -16.96 -6.60 -10.54
C LEU A 164 -16.84 -8.12 -10.34
N THR A 165 -16.39 -8.56 -9.19
CA THR A 165 -16.27 -10.01 -8.90
C THR A 165 -17.63 -10.72 -8.73
N ARG A 166 -18.70 -9.97 -8.46
CA ARG A 166 -20.07 -10.49 -8.48
C ARG A 166 -20.65 -10.59 -9.89
N LEU A 167 -20.37 -9.58 -10.74
CA LEU A 167 -20.85 -9.53 -12.12
C LEU A 167 -20.05 -10.47 -13.04
N PHE A 168 -18.78 -10.63 -12.76
CA PHE A 168 -17.84 -11.48 -13.50
C PHE A 168 -17.18 -12.45 -12.52
N PRO A 169 -17.84 -13.60 -12.20
CA PRO A 169 -17.25 -14.59 -11.34
C PRO A 169 -15.90 -15.06 -11.89
N LEU A 170 -14.86 -14.95 -11.07
CA LEU A 170 -13.53 -15.38 -11.44
C LEU A 170 -13.41 -16.88 -11.07
N ASP A 171 -13.61 -17.76 -12.02
CA ASP A 171 -13.41 -19.20 -11.89
C ASP A 171 -11.93 -19.59 -12.07
N ALA A 172 -11.02 -18.65 -11.89
CA ALA A 172 -9.61 -18.90 -12.12
C ALA A 172 -8.99 -19.70 -10.96
N PRO A 173 -8.40 -20.88 -11.23
CA PRO A 173 -7.59 -21.61 -10.26
C PRO A 173 -6.22 -20.95 -10.08
N VAL A 174 -6.21 -19.65 -9.70
CA VAL A 174 -4.97 -18.90 -9.45
C VAL A 174 -4.12 -19.58 -8.38
N SER A 175 -4.77 -20.27 -7.43
CA SER A 175 -4.08 -21.03 -6.38
C SER A 175 -3.32 -22.25 -6.92
N SER A 176 -3.85 -22.95 -7.93
CA SER A 176 -3.15 -24.08 -8.53
C SER A 176 -1.99 -23.65 -9.41
N TYR A 177 -2.17 -22.59 -10.18
CA TYR A 177 -1.09 -22.01 -11.00
C TYR A 177 0.08 -21.48 -10.14
N LEU A 178 -0.23 -20.77 -9.04
CA LEU A 178 0.81 -20.28 -8.13
C LEU A 178 1.45 -21.42 -7.32
N ALA A 179 0.70 -22.44 -6.94
CA ALA A 179 1.25 -23.61 -6.26
C ALA A 179 2.19 -24.41 -7.19
N GLU A 180 1.79 -24.62 -8.44
CA GLU A 180 2.62 -25.27 -9.45
C GLU A 180 3.89 -24.46 -9.76
N GLN A 181 3.78 -23.12 -9.84
CA GLN A 181 4.95 -22.24 -10.00
C GLN A 181 5.87 -22.26 -8.76
N THR A 182 5.32 -22.27 -7.56
CA THR A 182 6.15 -22.34 -6.34
C THR A 182 6.83 -23.68 -6.18
N GLU A 183 6.18 -24.79 -6.56
CA GLU A 183 6.83 -26.12 -6.59
C GLU A 183 7.92 -26.19 -7.65
N THR A 184 7.69 -25.64 -8.85
CA THR A 184 8.71 -25.59 -9.91
C THR A 184 9.89 -24.72 -9.50
N LEU A 185 9.65 -23.57 -8.87
CA LEU A 185 10.71 -22.69 -8.37
C LEU A 185 11.49 -23.31 -7.19
N ALA A 186 10.82 -24.04 -6.32
CA ALA A 186 11.45 -24.76 -5.20
C ALA A 186 12.30 -25.96 -5.66
N ALA A 187 11.98 -26.51 -6.83
CA ALA A 187 12.74 -27.63 -7.44
C ALA A 187 13.95 -27.15 -8.26
N LEU A 188 14.09 -25.84 -8.52
CA LEU A 188 15.19 -25.26 -9.27
C LEU A 188 16.46 -25.17 -8.43
N ASP A 189 17.59 -25.63 -8.97
CA ASP A 189 18.89 -25.35 -8.41
C ASP A 189 19.21 -23.85 -8.51
N LEU A 190 20.02 -23.33 -7.59
CA LEU A 190 20.39 -21.90 -7.52
C LEU A 190 20.88 -21.34 -8.85
N HIS A 191 21.64 -22.15 -9.61
CA HIS A 191 22.15 -21.75 -10.93
C HIS A 191 21.03 -21.59 -11.96
N GLN A 192 20.03 -22.46 -11.94
CA GLN A 192 18.87 -22.40 -12.83
C GLN A 192 17.96 -21.21 -12.47
N ALA A 193 17.78 -20.93 -11.17
CA ALA A 193 17.02 -19.80 -10.68
C ALA A 193 17.64 -18.45 -11.11
N LEU A 194 18.96 -18.35 -11.04
CA LEU A 194 19.71 -17.15 -11.50
C LEU A 194 19.64 -16.96 -13.02
N THR A 195 19.70 -18.03 -13.81
CA THR A 195 19.58 -17.95 -15.28
C THR A 195 18.18 -17.52 -15.70
N ILE A 196 17.12 -18.06 -15.10
CA ILE A 196 15.73 -17.65 -15.36
C ILE A 196 15.50 -16.20 -14.97
N SER A 197 16.01 -15.79 -13.81
CA SER A 197 15.92 -14.39 -13.34
C SER A 197 16.63 -13.42 -14.30
N SER A 198 17.77 -13.80 -14.86
CA SER A 198 18.49 -12.96 -15.81
C SER A 198 17.79 -12.85 -17.17
N VAL A 199 17.11 -13.90 -17.62
CA VAL A 199 16.37 -13.90 -18.89
C VAL A 199 15.04 -13.16 -18.76
N SER A 200 14.37 -13.18 -17.60
CA SER A 200 13.10 -12.46 -17.39
C SER A 200 13.29 -10.97 -17.09
N ALA A 201 14.51 -10.49 -16.94
CA ALA A 201 14.83 -9.06 -16.74
C ALA A 201 15.07 -8.29 -18.05
N TRP A 202 14.96 -8.95 -19.21
CA TRP A 202 15.01 -8.39 -20.57
C TRP A 202 13.63 -8.49 -21.21
#